data_35d3a9a3afc257a6dcfde5dca03ff0e4
#
_entry.id   35d3a9a3afc257a6dcfde5dca03ff0e4
#
_cell.length_a   1.000
_cell.length_b   1.000
_cell.length_c   1.000
_cell.angle_alpha   90.00
_cell.angle_beta   90.00
_cell.angle_gamma   90.00
#
_symmetry.space_group_name_H-M   'P 1'
#
loop_
_entity.id
_entity.type
_entity.pdbx_description
1 polymer ?
#
loop_
_entity_poly.entity_id
_entity_poly.type
_entity_poly.pdbx_seq_one_letter_code
_entity_poly.pdbx_strand_id
1 'polypeptide(L)'
;MNKKRIAQWFDKRSHGFDSLYTRKRHPLLVSMDRIFRKNIPERFYRVGLVLSPLKDRRILDVGCGSGQYAVSFALSGAKEVVGVDISPAMLEMAQNLAEDKGVSERCKFVEGEFMRTTIEGPFNHSIAIGFFDYNADTTEVLKKMASLTEGKVVATFPMFWAPRVPLRKLWLTFKRCPVYFYTRSDVEKIFKIAGIREVTIDQFYGLYFAVGETGSRERTDG
;
A
#
# COMPACT_ATOMS: atom_id res chain seq x y z
N MET A 1 -4.09 17.53 8.56
CA MET A 1 -5.53 17.23 8.28
C MET A 1 -5.98 16.10 9.18
N ASN A 2 -7.25 16.12 9.62
CA ASN A 2 -7.74 15.12 10.57
C ASN A 2 -7.86 13.74 9.90
N LYS A 3 -7.05 12.78 10.32
CA LYS A 3 -7.00 11.40 9.80
C LYS A 3 -8.35 10.68 9.94
N LYS A 4 -9.18 11.08 10.91
CA LYS A 4 -10.59 10.62 11.02
C LYS A 4 -11.43 10.95 9.77
N ARG A 5 -11.16 12.06 9.08
CA ARG A 5 -11.88 12.40 7.84
C ARG A 5 -11.45 11.52 6.67
N ILE A 6 -10.20 11.05 6.67
CA ILE A 6 -9.69 10.09 5.67
C ILE A 6 -10.41 8.75 5.88
N ALA A 7 -10.43 8.22 7.11
CA ALA A 7 -11.14 7.00 7.45
C ALA A 7 -12.62 7.06 7.01
N GLN A 8 -13.35 8.10 7.43
CA GLN A 8 -14.75 8.31 7.04
C GLN A 8 -14.97 8.42 5.52
N TRP A 9 -13.98 8.95 4.79
CA TRP A 9 -14.04 9.03 3.34
C TRP A 9 -13.91 7.65 2.68
N PHE A 10 -13.03 6.80 3.21
CA PHE A 10 -12.87 5.41 2.77
C PHE A 10 -14.07 4.55 3.20
N ASP A 11 -14.57 4.66 4.43
CA ASP A 11 -15.74 3.93 4.91
C ASP A 11 -16.97 4.15 4.02
N LYS A 12 -17.26 5.41 3.69
CA LYS A 12 -18.39 5.77 2.81
C LYS A 12 -18.24 5.27 1.38
N ARG A 13 -17.04 4.86 0.95
CA ARG A 13 -16.72 4.46 -0.41
C ARG A 13 -16.11 3.08 -0.54
N SER A 14 -16.07 2.31 0.55
CA SER A 14 -15.49 0.96 0.62
C SER A 14 -15.99 0.08 -0.52
N HIS A 15 -17.31 -0.07 -0.70
CA HIS A 15 -17.90 -0.83 -1.80
C HIS A 15 -17.50 -0.30 -3.19
N GLY A 16 -17.30 1.03 -3.31
CA GLY A 16 -16.82 1.65 -4.54
C GLY A 16 -15.35 1.35 -4.83
N PHE A 17 -14.52 1.23 -3.79
CA PHE A 17 -13.11 0.90 -3.90
C PHE A 17 -12.89 -0.57 -4.22
N ASP A 18 -13.61 -1.47 -3.56
CA ASP A 18 -13.53 -2.91 -3.84
C ASP A 18 -13.92 -3.23 -5.29
N SER A 19 -14.90 -2.52 -5.84
CA SER A 19 -15.26 -2.67 -7.25
C SER A 19 -14.14 -2.28 -8.24
N LEU A 20 -13.03 -1.64 -7.78
CA LEU A 20 -11.83 -1.46 -8.60
C LEU A 20 -11.12 -2.80 -8.86
N TYR A 21 -11.29 -3.78 -7.98
CA TYR A 21 -10.69 -5.11 -8.06
C TYR A 21 -11.68 -6.17 -8.57
N THR A 22 -12.99 -5.93 -8.48
CA THR A 22 -14.05 -6.86 -8.93
C THR A 22 -14.69 -6.42 -10.25
N ARG A 23 -15.12 -7.39 -11.09
CA ARG A 23 -15.57 -7.15 -12.47
C ARG A 23 -17.00 -6.62 -12.63
N LYS A 24 -17.77 -6.39 -11.58
CA LYS A 24 -19.21 -6.06 -11.65
C LYS A 24 -19.47 -4.56 -11.63
N ARG A 25 -19.66 -3.89 -12.79
CA ARG A 25 -20.19 -2.51 -12.89
C ARG A 25 -20.87 -2.14 -14.21
N HIS A 26 -21.66 -1.06 -14.15
CA HIS A 26 -22.42 -0.46 -15.24
C HIS A 26 -21.51 0.10 -16.36
N PRO A 27 -21.84 -0.09 -17.68
CA PRO A 27 -20.93 0.20 -18.82
C PRO A 27 -20.44 1.64 -18.95
N LEU A 28 -21.24 2.64 -18.54
CA LEU A 28 -20.91 4.07 -18.67
C LEU A 28 -19.81 4.56 -17.69
N LEU A 29 -19.70 3.95 -16.52
CA LEU A 29 -18.64 4.23 -15.54
C LEU A 29 -17.33 3.50 -15.88
N VAL A 30 -17.40 2.48 -16.73
CA VAL A 30 -16.27 1.64 -17.15
C VAL A 30 -15.24 2.43 -17.95
N SER A 31 -15.63 3.47 -18.70
CA SER A 31 -14.71 4.23 -19.56
C SER A 31 -13.71 5.08 -18.75
N MET A 32 -14.16 5.76 -17.70
CA MET A 32 -13.27 6.54 -16.83
C MET A 32 -12.45 5.63 -15.91
N ASP A 33 -13.06 4.57 -15.37
CA ASP A 33 -12.41 3.55 -14.57
C ASP A 33 -11.30 2.81 -15.35
N ARG A 34 -11.47 2.56 -16.65
CA ARG A 34 -10.48 1.89 -17.50
C ARG A 34 -9.12 2.59 -17.51
N ILE A 35 -9.14 3.90 -17.35
CA ILE A 35 -7.92 4.73 -17.30
C ILE A 35 -7.20 4.59 -15.96
N PHE A 36 -7.95 4.46 -14.86
CA PHE A 36 -7.40 4.30 -13.51
C PHE A 36 -7.07 2.85 -13.15
N ARG A 37 -7.73 1.88 -13.81
CA ARG A 37 -7.56 0.44 -13.55
C ARG A 37 -6.34 -0.18 -14.24
N LYS A 38 -5.81 0.42 -15.30
CA LYS A 38 -4.66 -0.15 -16.03
C LYS A 38 -3.42 -0.36 -15.16
N ASN A 39 -3.28 0.39 -14.07
CA ASN A 39 -2.14 0.28 -13.18
C ASN A 39 -2.28 -0.78 -12.09
N ILE A 40 -3.50 -1.29 -11.81
CA ILE A 40 -3.72 -2.25 -10.72
C ILE A 40 -3.08 -3.61 -11.02
N PRO A 41 -3.35 -4.27 -12.17
CA PRO A 41 -2.70 -5.53 -12.50
C PRO A 41 -1.17 -5.41 -12.54
N GLU A 42 -0.67 -4.30 -13.09
CA GLU A 42 0.77 -4.05 -13.17
C GLU A 42 1.40 -3.91 -11.78
N ARG A 43 0.73 -3.20 -10.85
CA ARG A 43 1.20 -3.13 -9.46
C ARG A 43 1.27 -4.51 -8.81
N PHE A 44 0.22 -5.33 -8.96
CA PHE A 44 0.19 -6.69 -8.42
C PHE A 44 1.33 -7.53 -8.97
N TYR A 45 1.51 -7.51 -10.29
CA TYR A 45 2.58 -8.25 -10.95
C TYR A 45 3.96 -7.82 -10.43
N ARG A 46 4.25 -6.53 -10.40
CA ARG A 46 5.54 -5.99 -9.95
C ARG A 46 5.81 -6.28 -8.49
N VAL A 47 4.83 -6.09 -7.61
CA VAL A 47 4.98 -6.38 -6.18
C VAL A 47 5.23 -7.87 -5.98
N GLY A 48 4.47 -8.74 -6.63
CA GLY A 48 4.67 -10.18 -6.57
C GLY A 48 6.05 -10.61 -7.06
N LEU A 49 6.51 -10.05 -8.19
CA LEU A 49 7.83 -10.34 -8.74
C LEU A 49 8.96 -9.92 -7.80
N VAL A 50 8.87 -8.70 -7.23
CA VAL A 50 9.91 -8.14 -6.35
C VAL A 50 10.02 -8.88 -5.03
N LEU A 51 8.89 -9.35 -4.48
CA LEU A 51 8.85 -10.01 -3.17
C LEU A 51 9.01 -11.53 -3.24
N SER A 52 8.99 -12.12 -4.44
CA SER A 52 9.18 -13.57 -4.59
C SER A 52 10.58 -14.02 -4.18
N PRO A 53 10.71 -15.22 -3.58
CA PRO A 53 9.64 -16.14 -3.17
C PRO A 53 8.96 -15.72 -1.87
N LEU A 54 7.63 -15.87 -1.83
CA LEU A 54 6.80 -15.48 -0.68
C LEU A 54 6.64 -16.61 0.37
N LYS A 55 6.99 -17.83 0.00
CA LYS A 55 6.86 -19.00 0.88
C LYS A 55 7.58 -18.75 2.21
N ASP A 56 6.87 -19.03 3.30
CA ASP A 56 7.34 -18.89 4.70
C ASP A 56 7.73 -17.47 5.12
N ARG A 57 7.37 -16.45 4.34
CA ARG A 57 7.66 -15.04 4.63
C ARG A 57 6.55 -14.41 5.48
N ARG A 58 6.94 -13.52 6.40
CA ARG A 58 6.07 -12.59 7.10
C ARG A 58 6.06 -11.26 6.36
N ILE A 59 4.87 -10.72 6.07
CA ILE A 59 4.72 -9.51 5.26
C ILE A 59 3.84 -8.51 6.00
N LEU A 60 4.24 -7.23 5.97
CA LEU A 60 3.46 -6.11 6.47
C LEU A 60 2.85 -5.34 5.30
N ASP A 61 1.53 -5.15 5.33
CA ASP A 61 0.77 -4.36 4.34
C ASP A 61 0.19 -3.11 5.00
N VAL A 62 0.82 -1.96 4.74
CA VAL A 62 0.45 -0.66 5.34
C VAL A 62 -0.58 0.05 4.47
N GLY A 63 -1.77 0.29 5.03
CA GLY A 63 -2.93 0.76 4.28
C GLY A 63 -3.51 -0.35 3.40
N CYS A 64 -3.73 -1.52 3.99
CA CYS A 64 -4.10 -2.74 3.26
C CYS A 64 -5.47 -2.68 2.55
N GLY A 65 -6.30 -1.70 2.92
CA GLY A 65 -7.65 -1.55 2.36
C GLY A 65 -8.46 -2.83 2.47
N SER A 66 -9.10 -3.25 1.37
CA SER A 66 -9.89 -4.49 1.28
C SER A 66 -9.05 -5.79 1.21
N GLY A 67 -7.78 -5.75 1.57
CA GLY A 67 -6.93 -6.92 1.77
C GLY A 67 -6.47 -7.66 0.52
N GLN A 68 -6.60 -7.06 -0.66
CA GLN A 68 -6.30 -7.73 -1.93
C GLN A 68 -4.84 -8.22 -2.02
N TYR A 69 -3.86 -7.41 -1.58
CA TYR A 69 -2.46 -7.84 -1.53
C TYR A 69 -2.23 -8.87 -0.44
N ALA A 70 -2.77 -8.63 0.76
CA ALA A 70 -2.61 -9.56 1.87
C ALA A 70 -3.10 -10.96 1.54
N VAL A 71 -4.30 -11.07 0.99
CA VAL A 71 -4.89 -12.36 0.57
C VAL A 71 -4.09 -13.00 -0.58
N SER A 72 -3.65 -12.21 -1.56
CA SER A 72 -2.82 -12.71 -2.66
C SER A 72 -1.50 -13.29 -2.16
N PHE A 73 -0.85 -12.65 -1.19
CA PHE A 73 0.40 -13.15 -0.61
C PHE A 73 0.17 -14.41 0.22
N ALA A 74 -0.90 -14.47 0.99
CA ALA A 74 -1.27 -15.67 1.76
C ALA A 74 -1.53 -16.86 0.82
N LEU A 75 -2.24 -16.65 -0.30
CA LEU A 75 -2.43 -17.66 -1.34
C LEU A 75 -1.12 -18.09 -2.00
N SER A 76 -0.15 -17.19 -2.11
CA SER A 76 1.18 -17.46 -2.65
C SER A 76 2.13 -18.11 -1.65
N GLY A 77 1.64 -18.52 -0.47
CA GLY A 77 2.39 -19.30 0.52
C GLY A 77 3.08 -18.46 1.60
N ALA A 78 2.78 -17.17 1.72
CA ALA A 78 3.26 -16.39 2.86
C ALA A 78 2.84 -17.05 4.18
N LYS A 79 3.76 -17.06 5.17
CA LYS A 79 3.51 -17.60 6.49
C LYS A 79 2.46 -16.78 7.24
N GLU A 80 2.62 -15.46 7.18
CA GLU A 80 1.73 -14.49 7.82
C GLU A 80 1.74 -13.19 7.03
N VAL A 81 0.58 -12.58 6.87
CA VAL A 81 0.45 -11.22 6.36
C VAL A 81 -0.30 -10.38 7.38
N VAL A 82 0.32 -9.31 7.85
CA VAL A 82 -0.31 -8.34 8.76
C VAL A 82 -0.69 -7.11 7.96
N GLY A 83 -1.99 -6.91 7.79
CA GLY A 83 -2.57 -5.72 7.13
C GLY A 83 -3.00 -4.69 8.17
N VAL A 84 -2.63 -3.43 7.98
CA VAL A 84 -3.05 -2.33 8.86
C VAL A 84 -3.82 -1.30 8.05
N ASP A 85 -5.02 -0.96 8.49
CA ASP A 85 -5.81 0.12 7.87
C ASP A 85 -6.59 0.90 8.94
N ILE A 86 -6.92 2.15 8.65
CA ILE A 86 -7.67 3.03 9.54
C ILE A 86 -9.19 2.89 9.36
N SER A 87 -9.63 2.19 8.31
CA SER A 87 -11.05 2.04 7.94
C SER A 87 -11.58 0.69 8.37
N PRO A 88 -12.48 0.64 9.39
CA PRO A 88 -13.12 -0.62 9.81
C PRO A 88 -13.85 -1.32 8.66
N ALA A 89 -14.55 -0.55 7.81
CA ALA A 89 -15.29 -1.12 6.68
C ALA A 89 -14.37 -1.77 5.64
N MET A 90 -13.15 -1.24 5.44
CA MET A 90 -12.15 -1.89 4.59
C MET A 90 -11.62 -3.18 5.20
N LEU A 91 -11.39 -3.19 6.52
CA LEU A 91 -10.90 -4.37 7.22
C LEU A 91 -11.94 -5.48 7.27
N GLU A 92 -13.22 -5.15 7.43
CA GLU A 92 -14.32 -6.12 7.31
C GLU A 92 -14.32 -6.80 5.92
N MET A 93 -14.15 -6.01 4.86
CA MET A 93 -14.04 -6.56 3.49
C MET A 93 -12.79 -7.43 3.33
N ALA A 94 -11.67 -7.03 3.94
CA ALA A 94 -10.42 -7.80 3.91
C ALA A 94 -10.57 -9.15 4.63
N GLN A 95 -11.23 -9.15 5.79
CA GLN A 95 -11.50 -10.36 6.55
C GLN A 95 -12.41 -11.32 5.76
N ASN A 96 -13.53 -10.81 5.22
CA ASN A 96 -14.45 -11.60 4.40
C ASN A 96 -13.74 -12.18 3.17
N LEU A 97 -12.86 -11.40 2.52
CA LEU A 97 -12.09 -11.89 1.37
C LEU A 97 -11.12 -13.01 1.77
N ALA A 98 -10.45 -12.89 2.92
CA ALA A 98 -9.54 -13.92 3.42
C ALA A 98 -10.28 -15.22 3.79
N GLU A 99 -11.46 -15.11 4.36
CA GLU A 99 -12.36 -16.25 4.65
C GLU A 99 -12.84 -16.93 3.37
N ASP A 100 -13.36 -16.17 2.42
CA ASP A 100 -13.81 -16.65 1.10
C ASP A 100 -12.71 -17.40 0.33
N LYS A 101 -11.46 -17.02 0.55
CA LYS A 101 -10.29 -17.66 -0.08
C LYS A 101 -9.64 -18.75 0.75
N GLY A 102 -10.13 -19.01 1.97
CA GLY A 102 -9.61 -20.05 2.86
C GLY A 102 -8.20 -19.77 3.38
N VAL A 103 -7.83 -18.48 3.56
CA VAL A 103 -6.50 -18.05 4.03
C VAL A 103 -6.56 -17.16 5.27
N SER A 104 -7.69 -17.09 5.97
CA SER A 104 -7.89 -16.25 7.16
C SER A 104 -6.85 -16.50 8.25
N GLU A 105 -6.43 -17.76 8.44
CA GLU A 105 -5.39 -18.15 9.41
C GLU A 105 -4.01 -17.52 9.14
N ARG A 106 -3.77 -17.06 7.91
CA ARG A 106 -2.51 -16.42 7.49
C ARG A 106 -2.62 -14.90 7.38
N CYS A 107 -3.82 -14.34 7.49
CA CYS A 107 -4.08 -12.92 7.37
C CYS A 107 -4.51 -12.34 8.72
N LYS A 108 -3.77 -11.38 9.24
CA LYS A 108 -4.12 -10.63 10.44
C LYS A 108 -4.41 -9.19 10.06
N PHE A 109 -5.63 -8.74 10.29
CA PHE A 109 -6.01 -7.35 10.01
C PHE A 109 -6.12 -6.55 11.30
N VAL A 110 -5.46 -5.39 11.33
CA VAL A 110 -5.33 -4.54 12.51
C VAL A 110 -5.92 -3.16 12.20
N GLU A 111 -6.95 -2.78 12.93
CA GLU A 111 -7.53 -1.44 12.82
C GLU A 111 -6.64 -0.42 13.53
N GLY A 112 -6.33 0.67 12.84
CA GLY A 112 -5.66 1.79 13.44
C GLY A 112 -4.83 2.64 12.48
N GLU A 113 -4.41 3.77 13.01
CA GLU A 113 -3.43 4.61 12.34
C GLU A 113 -2.05 3.94 12.46
N PHE A 114 -1.41 3.60 11.35
CA PHE A 114 -0.13 2.88 11.34
C PHE A 114 0.92 3.48 12.30
N MET A 115 1.03 4.81 12.36
CA MET A 115 2.00 5.47 13.24
C MET A 115 1.73 5.28 14.73
N ARG A 116 0.49 5.01 15.11
CA ARG A 116 0.06 4.86 16.52
C ARG A 116 -0.20 3.41 16.92
N THR A 117 -0.30 2.51 15.93
CA THR A 117 -0.57 1.10 16.17
C THR A 117 0.71 0.37 16.53
N THR A 118 0.70 -0.41 17.59
CA THR A 118 1.80 -1.31 17.93
C THR A 118 1.73 -2.53 17.02
N ILE A 119 2.81 -2.84 16.34
CA ILE A 119 2.92 -3.96 15.40
C ILE A 119 4.19 -4.73 15.73
N GLU A 120 4.04 -6.03 15.89
CA GLU A 120 5.13 -6.92 16.27
C GLU A 120 5.88 -7.42 15.03
N GLY A 121 7.10 -6.89 14.83
CA GLY A 121 8.04 -7.37 13.82
C GLY A 121 8.95 -8.49 14.35
N PRO A 122 9.99 -8.87 13.63
CA PRO A 122 10.32 -8.37 12.31
C PRO A 122 9.49 -9.00 11.18
N PHE A 123 9.39 -8.30 10.07
CA PHE A 123 8.82 -8.76 8.81
C PHE A 123 9.93 -8.98 7.79
N ASN A 124 9.78 -9.98 6.92
CA ASN A 124 10.70 -10.16 5.81
C ASN A 124 10.58 -9.04 4.77
N HIS A 125 9.35 -8.59 4.51
CA HIS A 125 9.06 -7.50 3.59
C HIS A 125 7.90 -6.64 4.09
N SER A 126 7.87 -5.38 3.67
CA SER A 126 6.70 -4.51 3.88
C SER A 126 6.33 -3.76 2.61
N ILE A 127 5.02 -3.52 2.47
CA ILE A 127 4.47 -2.77 1.34
C ILE A 127 3.60 -1.60 1.82
N ALA A 128 3.53 -0.54 0.99
CA ALA A 128 2.61 0.58 1.13
C ALA A 128 2.13 1.01 -0.26
N ILE A 129 1.11 0.32 -0.80
CA ILE A 129 0.67 0.47 -2.18
C ILE A 129 -0.58 1.37 -2.26
N GLY A 130 -0.43 2.57 -2.83
CA GLY A 130 -1.50 3.58 -2.90
C GLY A 130 -1.76 4.28 -1.56
N PHE A 131 -0.91 4.11 -0.58
CA PHE A 131 -1.00 4.71 0.74
C PHE A 131 -0.50 6.16 0.77
N PHE A 132 0.61 6.46 0.10
CA PHE A 132 1.23 7.78 0.10
C PHE A 132 0.51 8.82 -0.76
N ASP A 133 -0.52 8.42 -1.48
CA ASP A 133 -1.46 9.33 -2.14
C ASP A 133 -2.14 10.26 -1.11
N TYR A 134 -2.38 9.78 0.11
CA TYR A 134 -3.23 10.40 1.12
C TYR A 134 -2.53 10.69 2.45
N ASN A 135 -1.26 10.36 2.59
CA ASN A 135 -0.50 10.55 3.83
C ASN A 135 0.60 11.60 3.66
N ALA A 136 0.62 12.60 4.58
CA ALA A 136 1.64 13.65 4.62
C ALA A 136 2.93 13.21 5.31
N ASP A 137 2.82 12.28 6.25
CA ASP A 137 3.93 11.88 7.14
C ASP A 137 4.81 10.78 6.51
N THR A 138 5.08 10.90 5.21
CA THR A 138 5.70 9.86 4.38
C THR A 138 7.03 9.35 4.93
N THR A 139 7.89 10.26 5.37
CA THR A 139 9.22 9.93 5.90
C THR A 139 9.11 9.11 7.19
N GLU A 140 8.27 9.53 8.12
CA GLU A 140 8.11 8.84 9.41
C GLU A 140 7.45 7.47 9.24
N VAL A 141 6.51 7.36 8.31
CA VAL A 141 5.93 6.06 7.95
C VAL A 141 6.98 5.12 7.40
N LEU A 142 7.82 5.57 6.46
CA LEU A 142 8.90 4.74 5.90
C LEU A 142 9.96 4.38 6.95
N LYS A 143 10.31 5.28 7.87
CA LYS A 143 11.19 4.95 9.00
C LYS A 143 10.61 3.81 9.85
N LYS A 144 9.33 3.89 10.19
CA LYS A 144 8.66 2.84 10.97
C LYS A 144 8.58 1.53 10.18
N MET A 145 8.26 1.57 8.88
CA MET A 145 8.31 0.38 8.03
C MET A 145 9.71 -0.24 8.02
N ALA A 146 10.75 0.58 7.82
CA ALA A 146 12.13 0.11 7.82
C ALA A 146 12.55 -0.51 9.17
N SER A 147 12.12 0.07 10.29
CA SER A 147 12.44 -0.48 11.63
C SER A 147 11.78 -1.83 11.91
N LEU A 148 10.69 -2.15 11.21
CA LEU A 148 9.93 -3.40 11.34
C LEU A 148 10.30 -4.44 10.26
N THR A 149 11.17 -4.09 9.28
CA THR A 149 11.46 -4.92 8.10
C THR A 149 12.93 -5.29 8.02
N GLU A 150 13.24 -6.54 7.74
CA GLU A 150 14.62 -7.05 7.57
C GLU A 150 15.05 -7.12 6.09
N GLY A 151 14.12 -7.03 5.14
CA GLY A 151 14.40 -7.17 3.71
C GLY A 151 13.87 -5.98 2.91
N LYS A 152 12.92 -6.20 2.02
CA LYS A 152 12.46 -5.17 1.09
C LYS A 152 11.31 -4.34 1.63
N VAL A 153 11.38 -3.02 1.40
CA VAL A 153 10.29 -2.07 1.58
C VAL A 153 9.84 -1.61 0.19
N VAL A 154 8.58 -1.87 -0.16
CA VAL A 154 8.00 -1.51 -1.47
C VAL A 154 6.91 -0.46 -1.29
N ALA A 155 6.99 0.62 -2.04
CA ALA A 155 6.00 1.69 -1.95
C ALA A 155 5.67 2.31 -3.31
N THR A 156 4.45 2.86 -3.43
CA THR A 156 4.07 3.63 -4.63
C THR A 156 3.78 5.08 -4.28
N PHE A 157 4.18 5.99 -5.18
CA PHE A 157 4.02 7.44 -5.04
C PHE A 157 3.42 8.04 -6.30
N PRO A 158 2.39 8.88 -6.20
CA PRO A 158 1.86 9.59 -7.37
C PRO A 158 2.89 10.59 -7.91
N MET A 159 3.10 10.55 -9.23
CA MET A 159 4.01 11.48 -9.92
C MET A 159 3.42 12.87 -10.02
N PHE A 160 4.23 13.91 -9.76
CA PHE A 160 3.83 15.29 -9.90
C PHE A 160 3.57 15.67 -11.38
N TRP A 161 4.35 15.16 -12.32
CA TRP A 161 4.32 15.51 -13.74
C TRP A 161 3.52 14.55 -14.63
N ALA A 162 2.61 13.75 -14.07
CA ALA A 162 1.78 12.92 -14.94
C ALA A 162 0.73 13.75 -15.69
N PRO A 163 0.47 13.51 -17.00
CA PRO A 163 -0.45 14.31 -17.83
C PRO A 163 -1.88 14.41 -17.26
N ARG A 164 -2.23 13.50 -16.35
CA ARG A 164 -3.55 13.42 -15.72
C ARG A 164 -3.64 14.13 -14.35
N VAL A 165 -2.52 14.66 -13.86
CA VAL A 165 -2.45 15.32 -12.55
C VAL A 165 -3.38 16.53 -12.46
N PRO A 166 -3.47 17.44 -13.44
CA PRO A 166 -4.36 18.60 -13.34
C PRO A 166 -5.82 18.19 -13.18
N LEU A 167 -6.28 17.23 -13.97
CA LEU A 167 -7.66 16.73 -13.94
C LEU A 167 -7.95 15.98 -12.63
N ARG A 168 -7.02 15.13 -12.17
CA ARG A 168 -7.10 14.40 -10.90
C ARG A 168 -7.09 15.36 -9.71
N LYS A 169 -6.23 16.38 -9.72
CA LYS A 169 -6.15 17.40 -8.68
C LYS A 169 -7.45 18.19 -8.60
N LEU A 170 -8.00 18.66 -9.72
CA LEU A 170 -9.27 19.36 -9.80
C LEU A 170 -10.42 18.50 -9.24
N TRP A 171 -10.55 17.26 -9.71
CA TRP A 171 -11.60 16.32 -9.28
C TRP A 171 -11.54 15.96 -7.79
N LEU A 172 -10.33 15.78 -7.23
CA LEU A 172 -10.12 15.44 -5.82
C LEU A 172 -10.22 16.67 -4.91
N THR A 173 -9.89 17.86 -5.40
CA THR A 173 -10.16 19.12 -4.68
C THR A 173 -11.66 19.33 -4.46
N PHE A 174 -12.49 19.06 -5.48
CA PHE A 174 -13.94 19.03 -5.33
C PHE A 174 -14.42 18.01 -4.29
N LYS A 175 -13.73 16.87 -4.15
CA LYS A 175 -14.06 15.84 -3.16
C LYS A 175 -13.44 16.07 -1.78
N ARG A 176 -12.75 17.21 -1.57
CA ARG A 176 -12.09 17.56 -0.30
C ARG A 176 -11.16 16.45 0.24
N CYS A 177 -10.55 15.67 -0.64
CA CYS A 177 -9.55 14.66 -0.30
C CYS A 177 -8.16 15.21 -0.68
N PRO A 178 -7.23 15.41 0.26
CA PRO A 178 -5.89 15.83 -0.08
C PRO A 178 -5.18 14.72 -0.83
N VAL A 179 -4.43 15.09 -1.85
CA VAL A 179 -3.56 14.17 -2.60
C VAL A 179 -2.19 14.78 -2.66
N TYR A 180 -1.21 14.00 -2.32
CA TYR A 180 0.20 14.36 -2.37
C TYR A 180 0.81 13.85 -3.67
N PHE A 181 1.70 14.63 -4.26
CA PHE A 181 2.42 14.28 -5.47
C PHE A 181 3.91 14.44 -5.22
N TYR A 182 4.70 13.59 -5.84
CA TYR A 182 6.13 13.49 -5.59
C TYR A 182 6.93 13.64 -6.89
N THR A 183 8.14 14.16 -6.78
CA THR A 183 9.17 14.02 -7.80
C THR A 183 10.03 12.79 -7.48
N ARG A 184 10.81 12.34 -8.46
CA ARG A 184 11.76 11.23 -8.23
C ARG A 184 12.75 11.57 -7.10
N SER A 185 13.25 12.81 -7.08
CA SER A 185 14.16 13.30 -6.05
C SER A 185 13.53 13.31 -4.66
N ASP A 186 12.22 13.60 -4.55
CA ASP A 186 11.52 13.52 -3.27
C ASP A 186 11.50 12.07 -2.75
N VAL A 187 11.18 11.11 -3.61
CA VAL A 187 11.16 9.68 -3.24
C VAL A 187 12.54 9.21 -2.81
N GLU A 188 13.59 9.54 -3.56
CA GLU A 188 14.98 9.21 -3.21
C GLU A 188 15.39 9.78 -1.85
N LYS A 189 15.07 11.05 -1.60
CA LYS A 189 15.36 11.72 -0.32
C LYS A 189 14.61 11.06 0.84
N ILE A 190 13.32 10.74 0.66
CA ILE A 190 12.49 10.14 1.70
C ILE A 190 13.05 8.76 2.10
N PHE A 191 13.41 7.91 1.14
CA PHE A 191 14.02 6.61 1.41
C PHE A 191 15.37 6.76 2.12
N LYS A 192 16.21 7.68 1.67
CA LYS A 192 17.50 7.97 2.30
C LYS A 192 17.34 8.41 3.76
N ILE A 193 16.41 9.34 4.04
CA ILE A 193 16.14 9.82 5.40
C ILE A 193 15.53 8.71 6.28
N ALA A 194 14.76 7.80 5.67
CA ALA A 194 14.22 6.63 6.37
C ALA A 194 15.28 5.56 6.69
N GLY A 195 16.53 5.74 6.26
CA GLY A 195 17.62 4.79 6.47
C GLY A 195 17.57 3.57 5.56
N ILE A 196 16.74 3.62 4.51
CA ILE A 196 16.62 2.54 3.51
C ILE A 196 17.68 2.79 2.44
N ARG A 197 18.52 1.79 2.24
CA ARG A 197 19.61 1.84 1.26
C ARG A 197 19.16 1.23 -0.08
N GLU A 198 19.92 1.49 -1.15
CA GLU A 198 19.76 0.83 -2.45
C GLU A 198 18.33 0.91 -3.01
N VAL A 199 17.78 2.13 -3.07
CA VAL A 199 16.44 2.32 -3.62
C VAL A 199 16.46 2.26 -5.15
N THR A 200 15.66 1.35 -5.72
CA THR A 200 15.33 1.31 -7.14
C THR A 200 13.97 1.97 -7.35
N ILE A 201 13.86 2.86 -8.33
CA ILE A 201 12.62 3.59 -8.63
C ILE A 201 12.28 3.42 -10.10
N ASP A 202 11.20 2.70 -10.36
CA ASP A 202 10.58 2.57 -11.67
C ASP A 202 9.40 3.53 -11.83
N GLN A 203 8.99 3.76 -13.09
CA GLN A 203 7.86 4.62 -13.43
C GLN A 203 6.87 3.87 -14.32
N PHE A 204 5.59 3.90 -13.94
CA PHE A 204 4.52 3.42 -14.81
C PHE A 204 3.18 4.09 -14.48
N TYR A 205 2.39 4.38 -15.50
CA TYR A 205 1.02 4.94 -15.38
C TYR A 205 0.87 6.13 -14.42
N GLY A 206 1.90 6.99 -14.34
CA GLY A 206 1.88 8.19 -13.48
C GLY A 206 2.17 7.90 -12.00
N LEU A 207 2.87 6.82 -11.72
CA LEU A 207 3.33 6.41 -10.40
C LEU A 207 4.83 6.15 -10.42
N TYR A 208 5.48 6.47 -9.32
CA TYR A 208 6.76 5.88 -8.95
C TYR A 208 6.50 4.58 -8.17
N PHE A 209 7.22 3.54 -8.53
CA PHE A 209 7.28 2.27 -7.83
C PHE A 209 8.68 2.14 -7.24
N ALA A 210 8.78 2.32 -5.94
CA ALA A 210 10.06 2.34 -5.24
C ALA A 210 10.24 1.06 -4.43
N VAL A 211 11.40 0.46 -4.57
CA VAL A 211 11.85 -0.72 -3.84
C VAL A 211 13.16 -0.38 -3.17
N GLY A 212 13.21 -0.46 -1.87
CA GLY A 212 14.43 -0.26 -1.10
C GLY A 212 14.73 -1.46 -0.22
N GLU A 213 15.99 -1.70 0.09
CA GLU A 213 16.41 -2.76 1.00
C GLU A 213 16.80 -2.16 2.36
N THR A 214 16.24 -2.75 3.40
CA THR A 214 16.69 -2.49 4.76
C THR A 214 17.91 -3.39 4.97
N GLY A 215 19.08 -2.81 5.23
CA GLY A 215 20.24 -3.63 5.55
C GLY A 215 19.91 -4.59 6.70
N SER A 216 20.28 -5.85 6.58
CA SER A 216 20.25 -6.79 7.68
C SER A 216 20.93 -6.11 8.88
N ARG A 217 20.20 -5.98 9.99
CA ARG A 217 20.86 -5.64 11.26
C ARG A 217 21.88 -6.74 11.48
N GLU A 218 23.15 -6.41 11.38
CA GLU A 218 24.18 -7.25 11.98
C GLU A 218 23.71 -7.50 13.42
N ARG A 219 23.34 -8.74 13.71
CA ARG A 219 23.15 -9.13 15.10
C ARG A 219 24.52 -8.93 15.74
N THR A 220 24.69 -7.86 16.46
CA THR A 220 25.72 -7.76 17.46
C THR A 220 25.31 -8.75 18.56
N ASP A 221 25.66 -10.00 18.36
CA ASP A 221 25.69 -10.99 19.43
C ASP A 221 26.79 -10.52 20.38
N GLY A 222 26.38 -9.89 21.49
CA GLY A 222 27.17 -9.53 22.63
C GLY A 222 26.79 -10.39 23.82
#